data_9bf19b017800dfc11c853c72ce86b4e1
#
_entry.id   9bf19b017800dfc11c853c72ce86b4e1
#
_cell.length_a   1.000
_cell.length_b   1.000
_cell.length_c   1.000
_cell.angle_alpha   90.00
_cell.angle_beta   90.00
_cell.angle_gamma   90.00
#
_symmetry.space_group_name_H-M   'P 1'
#
loop_
_entity.id
_entity.type
_entity.pdbx_description
1 polymer ?
#
loop_
_entity_poly.entity_id
_entity_poly.type
_entity_poly.pdbx_seq_one_letter_code
_entity_poly.pdbx_strand_id
1 'polypeptide(L)'
;MKLLNSISSLGFGVVASMMLTSCASVEAPSPVGPLPSEHQVEWHKMEKYAFVHFGLNTFADKEWGYGDTPASELNPTNLDCEQWVRVAKEAGMQGFIITAKHHDGFCLWPTELTEYCIRNSPYKDGKGDIVGELQAACKKHGLKFGVYLSPWDRNAANYGTPEYLEYYHKQ
;
A
#
# COMPACT_ATOMS: atom_id res chain seq x y z
N MET A 1 -76.11 -20.80 -32.02
CA MET A 1 -75.01 -19.87 -32.40
C MET A 1 -74.25 -19.48 -31.14
N LYS A 2 -73.28 -20.34 -30.75
CA LYS A 2 -72.31 -20.14 -29.71
C LYS A 2 -71.35 -21.33 -29.76
N LEU A 3 -70.25 -21.20 -30.47
CA LEU A 3 -69.07 -22.04 -30.39
C LEU A 3 -67.96 -21.26 -31.06
N LEU A 4 -67.08 -20.63 -30.26
CA LEU A 4 -65.72 -20.21 -30.62
C LEU A 4 -65.19 -19.36 -29.48
N ASN A 5 -64.42 -19.97 -28.60
CA ASN A 5 -63.41 -19.32 -27.79
C ASN A 5 -62.90 -20.31 -26.73
N SER A 6 -62.03 -21.21 -27.14
CA SER A 6 -61.27 -21.98 -26.18
C SER A 6 -60.08 -22.68 -26.84
N ILE A 7 -59.20 -21.94 -27.49
CA ILE A 7 -57.85 -22.46 -27.88
C ILE A 7 -56.92 -21.24 -27.96
N SER A 8 -56.35 -20.79 -26.87
CA SER A 8 -55.14 -19.94 -26.91
C SER A 8 -54.45 -19.69 -25.56
N SER A 9 -54.59 -20.53 -24.56
CA SER A 9 -53.90 -20.32 -23.29
C SER A 9 -52.90 -21.42 -22.88
N LEU A 10 -52.69 -22.44 -23.71
CA LEU A 10 -51.71 -23.54 -23.40
C LEU A 10 -50.35 -23.41 -24.13
N GLY A 11 -50.19 -22.49 -25.05
CA GLY A 11 -48.97 -22.38 -25.86
C GLY A 11 -47.87 -21.51 -25.25
N PHE A 12 -48.17 -20.60 -24.32
CA PHE A 12 -47.20 -19.64 -23.79
C PHE A 12 -46.42 -20.10 -22.54
N GLY A 13 -46.91 -21.16 -21.86
CA GLY A 13 -46.29 -21.62 -20.61
C GLY A 13 -45.07 -22.54 -20.82
N VAL A 14 -44.96 -23.19 -21.99
CA VAL A 14 -43.89 -24.18 -22.23
C VAL A 14 -42.60 -23.55 -22.79
N VAL A 15 -42.71 -22.44 -23.50
CA VAL A 15 -41.54 -21.77 -24.10
C VAL A 15 -40.76 -20.94 -23.05
N ALA A 16 -41.42 -20.44 -22.02
CA ALA A 16 -40.75 -19.70 -20.94
C ALA A 16 -39.94 -20.59 -19.96
N SER A 17 -40.25 -21.90 -19.90
CA SER A 17 -39.58 -22.84 -18.98
C SER A 17 -38.29 -23.45 -19.54
N MET A 18 -38.03 -23.30 -20.84
CA MET A 18 -36.79 -23.84 -21.47
C MET A 18 -35.62 -22.89 -21.55
N MET A 19 -35.76 -21.62 -21.13
CA MET A 19 -34.65 -20.66 -21.16
C MET A 19 -33.88 -20.49 -19.83
N LEU A 20 -34.21 -21.31 -18.81
CA LEU A 20 -33.57 -21.17 -17.48
C LEU A 20 -32.57 -22.28 -17.14
N THR A 21 -32.21 -23.17 -18.07
CA THR A 21 -31.31 -24.30 -17.76
C THR A 21 -30.01 -24.30 -18.55
N SER A 22 -29.44 -23.15 -18.89
CA SER A 22 -28.12 -23.14 -19.55
C SER A 22 -27.14 -22.17 -18.89
N CYS A 23 -27.05 -22.20 -17.56
CA CYS A 23 -25.81 -21.87 -16.88
C CYS A 23 -25.20 -23.18 -16.37
N ALA A 24 -24.79 -24.03 -17.29
CA ALA A 24 -23.83 -25.07 -16.94
C ALA A 24 -22.57 -24.32 -16.45
N SER A 25 -22.27 -24.39 -15.16
CA SER A 25 -21.00 -23.92 -14.64
C SER A 25 -19.92 -24.70 -15.36
N VAL A 26 -19.27 -24.07 -16.32
CA VAL A 26 -18.05 -24.64 -16.91
C VAL A 26 -17.04 -24.77 -15.78
N GLU A 27 -16.66 -25.99 -15.45
CA GLU A 27 -15.61 -26.23 -14.46
C GLU A 27 -14.34 -25.56 -14.93
N ALA A 28 -13.73 -24.76 -14.03
CA ALA A 28 -12.50 -24.08 -14.34
C ALA A 28 -11.41 -25.11 -14.65
N PRO A 29 -10.57 -24.88 -15.66
CA PRO A 29 -9.47 -25.79 -15.97
C PRO A 29 -8.54 -25.92 -14.75
N SER A 30 -7.97 -27.12 -14.57
CA SER A 30 -7.00 -27.36 -13.52
C SER A 30 -5.83 -26.37 -13.64
N PRO A 31 -5.39 -25.75 -12.54
CA PRO A 31 -4.28 -24.82 -12.56
C PRO A 31 -2.99 -25.50 -13.07
N VAL A 32 -2.17 -24.77 -13.83
CA VAL A 32 -0.89 -25.25 -14.37
C VAL A 32 0.25 -24.37 -13.84
N GLY A 33 1.28 -24.99 -13.28
CA GLY A 33 2.48 -24.32 -12.77
C GLY A 33 2.32 -23.79 -11.33
N PRO A 34 3.24 -22.91 -10.88
CA PRO A 34 3.17 -22.32 -9.56
C PRO A 34 1.94 -21.43 -9.42
N LEU A 35 1.19 -21.64 -8.35
CA LEU A 35 0.02 -20.83 -8.04
C LEU A 35 0.36 -19.70 -7.09
N PRO A 36 -0.28 -18.52 -7.21
CA PRO A 36 -0.12 -17.46 -6.23
C PRO A 36 -0.67 -17.92 -4.87
N SER A 37 0.01 -17.52 -3.81
CA SER A 37 -0.49 -17.67 -2.44
C SER A 37 -1.72 -16.78 -2.22
N GLU A 38 -2.52 -17.08 -1.19
CA GLU A 38 -3.66 -16.24 -0.80
C GLU A 38 -3.27 -14.78 -0.60
N HIS A 39 -2.11 -14.52 0.02
CA HIS A 39 -1.60 -13.16 0.22
C HIS A 39 -1.27 -12.45 -1.10
N GLN A 40 -0.73 -13.16 -2.07
CA GLN A 40 -0.49 -12.60 -3.40
C GLN A 40 -1.80 -12.28 -4.12
N VAL A 41 -2.80 -13.14 -4.00
CA VAL A 41 -4.14 -12.88 -4.56
C VAL A 41 -4.79 -11.67 -3.89
N GLU A 42 -4.71 -11.55 -2.56
CA GLU A 42 -5.22 -10.38 -1.83
C GLU A 42 -4.49 -9.08 -2.23
N TRP A 43 -3.17 -9.15 -2.44
CA TRP A 43 -2.42 -8.03 -2.98
C TRP A 43 -2.93 -7.61 -4.36
N HIS A 44 -3.14 -8.53 -5.28
CA HIS A 44 -3.68 -8.25 -6.61
C HIS A 44 -5.09 -7.64 -6.55
N LYS A 45 -5.94 -8.09 -5.63
CA LYS A 45 -7.29 -7.56 -5.44
C LYS A 45 -7.32 -6.11 -4.97
N MET A 46 -6.25 -5.60 -4.37
CA MET A 46 -6.17 -4.19 -4.00
C MET A 46 -6.15 -3.27 -5.21
N GLU A 47 -5.60 -3.69 -6.35
CA GLU A 47 -5.49 -2.98 -7.62
C GLU A 47 -4.82 -1.60 -7.54
N LYS A 48 -5.24 -0.77 -6.57
CA LYS A 48 -4.78 0.62 -6.39
C LYS A 48 -4.23 0.85 -5.00
N TYR A 49 -3.01 1.32 -4.93
CA TYR A 49 -2.38 1.78 -3.69
C TYR A 49 -1.48 2.98 -3.96
N ALA A 50 -1.36 3.87 -2.98
CA ALA A 50 -0.45 4.99 -3.04
C ALA A 50 0.96 4.55 -2.61
N PHE A 51 1.97 4.95 -3.37
CA PHE A 51 3.36 4.84 -2.96
C PHE A 51 3.95 6.25 -2.87
N VAL A 52 4.22 6.70 -1.66
CA VAL A 52 4.61 8.07 -1.36
C VAL A 52 6.10 8.14 -1.05
N HIS A 53 6.82 8.91 -1.86
CA HIS A 53 8.21 9.27 -1.62
C HIS A 53 8.25 10.60 -0.86
N PHE A 54 8.52 10.54 0.44
CA PHE A 54 8.68 11.68 1.30
C PHE A 54 9.79 11.39 2.31
N GLY A 55 10.62 12.37 2.58
CA GLY A 55 11.73 12.21 3.51
C GLY A 55 12.68 13.38 3.47
N LEU A 56 13.88 13.20 4.00
CA LEU A 56 14.90 14.24 4.06
C LEU A 56 15.28 14.77 2.67
N ASN A 57 15.26 13.91 1.65
CA ASN A 57 15.53 14.27 0.27
C ASN A 57 14.53 15.29 -0.31
N THR A 58 13.29 15.29 0.17
CA THR A 58 12.26 16.29 -0.21
C THR A 58 12.70 17.71 0.19
N PHE A 59 13.37 17.85 1.34
CA PHE A 59 13.85 19.15 1.85
C PHE A 59 15.19 19.54 1.24
N ALA A 60 16.00 18.56 0.85
CA ALA A 60 17.30 18.78 0.24
C ALA A 60 17.25 18.99 -1.28
N ASP A 61 16.05 18.96 -1.89
CA ASP A 61 15.86 19.02 -3.36
C ASP A 61 16.71 17.97 -4.10
N LYS A 62 16.68 16.73 -3.60
CA LYS A 62 17.43 15.59 -4.17
C LYS A 62 16.51 14.41 -4.37
N GLU A 63 16.73 13.67 -5.46
CA GLU A 63 15.98 12.44 -5.72
C GLU A 63 16.39 11.31 -4.74
N TRP A 64 17.69 11.09 -4.57
CA TRP A 64 18.21 9.96 -3.77
C TRP A 64 19.05 10.38 -2.56
N GLY A 65 19.53 11.62 -2.52
CA GLY A 65 20.47 12.09 -1.51
C GLY A 65 21.80 11.35 -1.51
N TYR A 66 22.71 11.76 -0.64
CA TYR A 66 24.05 11.16 -0.52
C TYR A 66 24.32 10.58 0.88
N GLY A 67 23.34 10.64 1.79
CA GLY A 67 23.52 10.21 3.17
C GLY A 67 24.27 11.21 4.06
N ASP A 68 24.43 12.43 3.61
CA ASP A 68 25.19 13.51 4.25
C ASP A 68 24.35 14.74 4.56
N THR A 69 23.09 14.77 4.15
CA THR A 69 22.19 15.89 4.44
C THR A 69 21.90 15.95 5.94
N PRO A 70 22.07 17.10 6.62
CA PRO A 70 21.80 17.20 8.03
C PRO A 70 20.34 16.85 8.38
N ALA A 71 20.14 16.06 9.43
CA ALA A 71 18.80 15.70 9.92
C ALA A 71 17.92 16.93 10.24
N SER A 72 18.55 18.05 10.60
CA SER A 72 17.90 19.32 10.89
C SER A 72 17.16 19.93 9.70
N GLU A 73 17.43 19.50 8.49
CA GLU A 73 16.68 19.95 7.30
C GLU A 73 15.28 19.34 7.22
N LEU A 74 15.03 18.19 7.86
CA LEU A 74 13.68 17.61 7.93
C LEU A 74 12.83 18.40 8.94
N ASN A 75 12.17 19.43 8.48
CA ASN A 75 11.32 20.27 9.34
C ASN A 75 9.97 20.60 8.68
N PRO A 76 9.07 19.61 8.48
CA PRO A 76 7.75 19.89 7.97
C PRO A 76 6.94 20.67 9.00
N THR A 77 6.48 21.88 8.62
CA THR A 77 5.74 22.79 9.50
C THR A 77 4.23 22.55 9.50
N ASN A 78 3.73 21.82 8.52
CA ASN A 78 2.28 21.59 8.35
C ASN A 78 2.00 20.19 7.77
N LEU A 79 2.71 19.16 8.26
CA LEU A 79 2.48 17.78 7.86
C LEU A 79 1.21 17.27 8.53
N ASP A 80 0.28 16.79 7.72
CA ASP A 80 -0.95 16.12 8.14
C ASP A 80 -1.04 14.72 7.49
N CYS A 81 -0.55 13.72 8.20
CA CYS A 81 -0.56 12.33 7.77
C CYS A 81 -1.98 11.79 7.59
N GLU A 82 -2.93 12.27 8.39
CA GLU A 82 -4.33 11.87 8.24
C GLU A 82 -4.95 12.41 6.95
N GLN A 83 -4.65 13.64 6.59
CA GLN A 83 -5.12 14.25 5.34
C GLN A 83 -4.60 13.45 4.14
N TRP A 84 -3.34 13.03 4.12
CA TRP A 84 -2.79 12.23 3.03
C TRP A 84 -3.55 10.92 2.84
N VAL A 85 -3.77 10.19 3.94
CA VAL A 85 -4.46 8.90 3.90
C VAL A 85 -5.93 9.06 3.51
N ARG A 86 -6.61 10.11 4.03
CA ARG A 86 -8.00 10.42 3.68
C ARG A 86 -8.14 10.70 2.19
N VAL A 87 -7.27 11.54 1.62
CA VAL A 87 -7.29 11.85 0.18
C VAL A 87 -7.01 10.61 -0.66
N ALA A 88 -6.05 9.77 -0.27
CA ALA A 88 -5.80 8.49 -0.94
C ALA A 88 -7.05 7.57 -0.91
N LYS A 89 -7.74 7.51 0.24
CA LYS A 89 -8.98 6.74 0.37
C LYS A 89 -10.08 7.27 -0.55
N GLU A 90 -10.28 8.58 -0.58
CA GLU A 90 -11.27 9.26 -1.45
C GLU A 90 -10.97 9.02 -2.94
N ALA A 91 -9.68 8.90 -3.29
CA ALA A 91 -9.24 8.54 -4.64
C ALA A 91 -9.38 7.04 -4.97
N GLY A 92 -9.93 6.23 -4.06
CA GLY A 92 -10.18 4.80 -4.26
C GLY A 92 -8.95 3.92 -4.02
N MET A 93 -7.89 4.41 -3.35
CA MET A 93 -6.76 3.59 -2.95
C MET A 93 -7.16 2.64 -1.81
N GLN A 94 -6.61 1.43 -1.81
CA GLN A 94 -6.85 0.43 -0.79
C GLN A 94 -5.63 0.21 0.13
N GLY A 95 -4.47 0.72 -0.29
CA GLY A 95 -3.23 0.66 0.47
C GLY A 95 -2.44 1.96 0.36
N PHE A 96 -1.54 2.16 1.32
CA PHE A 96 -0.65 3.31 1.41
C PHE A 96 0.76 2.85 1.82
N ILE A 97 1.75 3.13 1.02
CA ILE A 97 3.15 2.77 1.25
C ILE A 97 3.96 4.05 1.36
N ILE A 98 4.79 4.15 2.40
CA ILE A 98 5.73 5.27 2.60
C ILE A 98 7.18 4.79 2.45
N THR A 99 8.05 5.61 1.88
CA THR A 99 9.50 5.42 1.98
C THR A 99 9.96 5.68 3.42
N ALA A 100 9.84 4.69 4.30
CA ALA A 100 10.25 4.83 5.70
C ALA A 100 11.77 5.10 5.82
N LYS A 101 12.57 4.47 4.98
CA LYS A 101 13.99 4.77 4.72
C LYS A 101 14.25 4.72 3.22
N HIS A 102 14.75 5.80 2.63
CA HIS A 102 15.19 5.83 1.24
C HIS A 102 16.70 5.55 1.13
N HIS A 103 17.28 5.64 -0.07
CA HIS A 103 18.68 5.33 -0.36
C HIS A 103 19.70 6.19 0.40
N ASP A 104 19.31 7.36 0.88
CA ASP A 104 20.14 8.22 1.72
C ASP A 104 20.38 7.64 3.12
N GLY A 105 19.55 6.69 3.56
CA GLY A 105 19.67 6.03 4.85
C GLY A 105 18.90 6.72 5.99
N PHE A 106 18.21 7.85 5.72
CA PHE A 106 17.47 8.55 6.77
C PHE A 106 16.19 7.82 7.15
N CYS A 107 16.00 7.55 8.44
CA CYS A 107 14.85 6.85 8.99
C CYS A 107 13.75 7.82 9.45
N LEU A 108 12.54 7.69 8.92
CA LEU A 108 11.38 8.52 9.28
C LEU A 108 10.68 8.10 10.58
N TRP A 109 11.27 7.19 11.35
CA TRP A 109 10.80 6.73 12.67
C TRP A 109 11.92 6.82 13.70
N PRO A 110 11.62 6.90 15.00
CA PRO A 110 12.62 7.09 16.07
C PRO A 110 13.36 5.78 16.41
N THR A 111 14.18 5.29 15.48
CA THR A 111 14.97 4.06 15.66
C THR A 111 16.16 4.28 16.61
N GLU A 112 16.53 3.24 17.36
CA GLU A 112 17.74 3.18 18.18
C GLU A 112 18.98 2.67 17.39
N LEU A 113 18.80 2.25 16.15
CA LEU A 113 19.84 1.57 15.36
C LEU A 113 20.77 2.55 14.65
N THR A 114 20.35 3.79 14.47
CA THR A 114 21.15 4.84 13.83
C THR A 114 20.78 6.22 14.39
N GLU A 115 21.75 7.12 14.41
CA GLU A 115 21.51 8.55 14.69
C GLU A 115 20.95 9.29 13.47
N TYR A 116 21.02 8.71 12.27
CA TYR A 116 20.49 9.32 11.05
C TYR A 116 18.99 9.05 10.92
N CYS A 117 18.24 9.65 11.81
CA CYS A 117 16.79 9.43 11.92
C CYS A 117 16.05 10.68 12.44
N ILE A 118 14.74 10.60 12.41
CA ILE A 118 13.80 11.69 12.75
C ILE A 118 13.98 12.23 14.18
N ARG A 119 14.52 11.46 15.14
CA ARG A 119 14.83 11.94 16.50
C ARG A 119 15.77 13.15 16.49
N ASN A 120 16.67 13.21 15.52
CA ASN A 120 17.67 14.28 15.38
C ASN A 120 17.20 15.42 14.45
N SER A 121 15.94 15.39 14.03
CA SER A 121 15.29 16.47 13.30
C SER A 121 14.52 17.41 14.24
N PRO A 122 14.27 18.66 13.84
CA PRO A 122 13.43 19.58 14.62
C PRO A 122 11.92 19.21 14.55
N TYR A 123 11.53 18.26 13.74
CA TYR A 123 10.13 17.85 13.62
C TYR A 123 9.58 17.38 14.96
N LYS A 124 8.54 18.08 15.46
CA LYS A 124 7.92 17.83 16.78
C LYS A 124 8.95 17.79 17.93
N ASP A 125 9.97 18.65 17.88
CA ASP A 125 11.05 18.71 18.87
C ASP A 125 11.77 17.35 19.03
N GLY A 126 12.03 16.63 17.94
CA GLY A 126 12.67 15.31 17.93
C GLY A 126 11.78 14.15 18.40
N LYS A 127 10.48 14.39 18.60
CA LYS A 127 9.49 13.39 19.04
C LYS A 127 8.59 12.91 17.91
N GLY A 128 8.88 13.27 16.67
CA GLY A 128 8.11 12.87 15.51
C GLY A 128 8.30 11.38 15.18
N ASP A 129 7.25 10.78 14.64
CA ASP A 129 7.23 9.43 14.07
C ASP A 129 6.27 9.41 12.88
N ILE A 130 6.77 9.76 11.71
CA ILE A 130 5.94 9.85 10.49
C ILE A 130 5.42 8.47 10.09
N VAL A 131 6.19 7.41 10.32
CA VAL A 131 5.78 6.03 10.02
C VAL A 131 4.62 5.62 10.93
N GLY A 132 4.73 5.86 12.23
CA GLY A 132 3.67 5.57 13.19
C GLY A 132 2.42 6.43 12.99
N GLU A 133 2.59 7.71 12.64
CA GLU A 133 1.48 8.62 12.33
C GLU A 133 0.68 8.14 11.10
N LEU A 134 1.36 7.73 10.03
CA LEU A 134 0.73 7.19 8.83
C LEU A 134 0.07 5.82 9.09
N GLN A 135 0.71 4.95 9.88
CA GLN A 135 0.12 3.68 10.29
C GLN A 135 -1.21 3.91 11.04
N ALA A 136 -1.23 4.84 12.01
CA ALA A 136 -2.43 5.17 12.75
C ALA A 136 -3.54 5.74 11.85
N ALA A 137 -3.18 6.62 10.91
CA ALA A 137 -4.10 7.18 9.94
C ALA A 137 -4.68 6.09 9.01
N CYS A 138 -3.83 5.19 8.48
CA CYS A 138 -4.28 4.07 7.65
C CYS A 138 -5.26 3.15 8.41
N LYS A 139 -4.94 2.82 9.67
CA LYS A 139 -5.85 2.05 10.53
C LYS A 139 -7.20 2.74 10.71
N LYS A 140 -7.20 4.05 10.97
CA LYS A 140 -8.43 4.86 11.15
C LYS A 140 -9.30 4.87 9.89
N HIS A 141 -8.71 4.99 8.71
CA HIS A 141 -9.42 5.09 7.43
C HIS A 141 -9.60 3.74 6.71
N GLY A 142 -9.13 2.64 7.30
CA GLY A 142 -9.29 1.29 6.75
C GLY A 142 -8.48 1.02 5.47
N LEU A 143 -7.29 1.62 5.34
CA LEU A 143 -6.33 1.29 4.32
C LEU A 143 -5.31 0.28 4.85
N LYS A 144 -4.79 -0.56 3.95
CA LYS A 144 -3.58 -1.35 4.22
C LYS A 144 -2.40 -0.40 4.34
N PHE A 145 -1.52 -0.64 5.31
CA PHE A 145 -0.29 0.14 5.49
C PHE A 145 0.93 -0.68 5.12
N GLY A 146 1.85 -0.08 4.39
CA GLY A 146 3.13 -0.67 4.02
C GLY A 146 4.27 0.32 4.15
N VAL A 147 5.47 -0.21 4.30
CA VAL A 147 6.70 0.58 4.32
C VAL A 147 7.66 0.11 3.23
N TYR A 148 8.34 1.05 2.62
CA TYR A 148 9.51 0.77 1.81
C TYR A 148 10.75 1.04 2.67
N LEU A 149 11.54 0.01 2.88
CA LEU A 149 12.81 0.07 3.57
C LEU A 149 13.90 -0.20 2.53
N SER A 150 14.65 0.84 2.15
CA SER A 150 15.73 0.69 1.18
C SER A 150 16.81 -0.25 1.69
N PRO A 151 17.18 -1.30 0.94
CA PRO A 151 18.37 -2.08 1.25
C PRO A 151 19.67 -1.31 0.97
N TRP A 152 19.63 -0.33 0.07
CA TRP A 152 20.76 0.57 -0.15
C TRP A 152 20.74 1.68 0.88
N ASP A 153 21.89 1.93 1.50
CA ASP A 153 22.04 2.92 2.57
C ASP A 153 23.37 3.67 2.36
N ARG A 154 23.25 4.93 1.95
CA ARG A 154 24.43 5.75 1.62
C ARG A 154 25.04 6.42 2.83
N ASN A 155 24.34 6.44 3.98
CA ASN A 155 24.84 6.93 5.25
C ASN A 155 25.64 5.86 6.00
N ALA A 156 25.26 4.55 5.86
CA ALA A 156 25.91 3.47 6.55
C ALA A 156 27.32 3.19 6.01
N ALA A 157 28.35 3.48 6.82
CA ALA A 157 29.73 3.28 6.45
C ALA A 157 30.09 1.80 6.14
N ASN A 158 29.33 0.88 6.72
CA ASN A 158 29.49 -0.57 6.53
C ASN A 158 28.56 -1.17 5.46
N TYR A 159 27.94 -0.32 4.62
CA TYR A 159 27.09 -0.84 3.53
C TYR A 159 27.82 -1.86 2.68
N GLY A 160 27.13 -2.97 2.37
CA GLY A 160 27.68 -4.07 1.57
C GLY A 160 28.43 -5.14 2.36
N THR A 161 28.48 -5.04 3.69
CA THR A 161 29.10 -6.05 4.57
C THR A 161 28.06 -6.95 5.25
N PRO A 162 28.46 -8.11 5.82
CA PRO A 162 27.57 -8.94 6.63
C PRO A 162 26.97 -8.19 7.84
N GLU A 163 27.74 -7.31 8.48
CA GLU A 163 27.29 -6.49 9.63
C GLU A 163 26.18 -5.52 9.22
N TYR A 164 26.23 -5.01 7.98
CA TYR A 164 25.14 -4.21 7.43
C TYR A 164 23.87 -5.03 7.27
N LEU A 165 23.95 -6.29 6.84
CA LEU A 165 22.78 -7.16 6.72
C LEU A 165 22.11 -7.39 8.08
N GLU A 166 22.89 -7.56 9.14
CA GLU A 166 22.36 -7.68 10.50
C GLU A 166 21.65 -6.39 10.95
N TYR A 167 22.25 -5.24 10.67
CA TYR A 167 21.63 -3.94 10.92
C TYR A 167 20.31 -3.78 10.14
N TYR A 168 20.33 -4.09 8.85
CA TYR A 168 19.14 -3.99 7.99
C TYR A 168 18.00 -4.90 8.45
N HIS A 169 18.31 -6.13 8.90
CA HIS A 169 17.30 -7.04 9.42
C HIS A 169 16.70 -6.62 10.77
N LYS A 170 17.39 -5.79 11.52
CA LYS A 170 16.89 -5.25 12.80
C LYS A 170 16.01 -4.01 12.64
N GLN A 171 16.06 -3.36 11.49
CA GLN A 171 15.21 -2.24 11.15
C GLN A 171 13.77 -2.69 10.85
#